data_5703e8cded3b1d19b72f17611b2f60f9
#
_entry.id   5703e8cded3b1d19b72f17611b2f60f9
#
_cell.length_a   1.000
_cell.length_b   1.000
_cell.length_c   1.000
_cell.angle_alpha   90.00
_cell.angle_beta   90.00
_cell.angle_gamma   90.00
#
_symmetry.space_group_name_H-M   'P 1'
#
loop_
_entity.id
_entity.type
_entity.pdbx_description
1 polymer ?
#
loop_
_entity_poly.entity_id
_entity_poly.type
_entity_poly.pdbx_seq_one_letter_code
_entity_poly.pdbx_strand_id
1 'polypeptide(L)'
;SYVILERAVPHIMDGLKPVQRRILHSMRRMEDGRYNKVANIVGHTMQFHPHGDASIGDALVQLGQKDLLIDCQGNWGNILTGDSAAAPRYIEARLSKFALDVVFNPKTTEWKLSYDGRNKEPVTLPVKFPLLLAQGVEGIAVGLSSKILPHNFNELCDASVKYLHKEEFKLYPDFQTGGNIDVSKYNDGERGLSLIHI
;
A
#
# COMPACT_ATOMS: atom_id res chain seq x y z
N SER A 1 -22.01 -10.33 2.82
CA SER A 1 -20.85 -10.15 3.72
C SER A 1 -19.51 -10.35 3.03
N TYR A 2 -19.42 -11.20 2.00
CA TYR A 2 -18.15 -11.46 1.26
C TYR A 2 -17.58 -10.22 0.56
N VAL A 3 -18.43 -9.38 -0.03
CA VAL A 3 -18.03 -8.15 -0.75
C VAL A 3 -17.42 -7.09 0.18
N ILE A 4 -17.81 -7.06 1.45
CA ILE A 4 -17.34 -6.07 2.42
C ILE A 4 -15.95 -6.44 2.93
N LEU A 5 -15.68 -7.72 3.11
CA LEU A 5 -14.35 -8.22 3.52
C LEU A 5 -13.29 -7.96 2.45
N GLU A 6 -13.59 -8.21 1.19
CA GLU A 6 -12.68 -7.93 0.07
C GLU A 6 -12.36 -6.44 -0.10
N ARG A 7 -13.23 -5.53 0.36
CA ARG A 7 -13.04 -4.08 0.18
C ARG A 7 -12.12 -3.46 1.23
N ALA A 8 -12.20 -3.91 2.48
CA ALA A 8 -11.58 -3.24 3.62
C ALA A 8 -10.32 -3.94 4.14
N VAL A 9 -10.19 -5.24 3.91
CA VAL A 9 -9.09 -6.04 4.47
C VAL A 9 -8.00 -6.23 3.43
N PRO A 10 -6.72 -5.92 3.76
CA PRO A 10 -5.60 -6.19 2.87
C PRO A 10 -5.37 -7.69 2.73
N HIS A 11 -4.88 -8.11 1.57
CA HIS A 11 -4.45 -9.50 1.38
C HIS A 11 -3.05 -9.70 1.95
N ILE A 12 -2.84 -10.82 2.67
CA ILE A 12 -1.56 -11.09 3.35
C ILE A 12 -0.38 -11.23 2.37
N MET A 13 -0.62 -11.73 1.16
CA MET A 13 0.44 -11.97 0.17
C MET A 13 1.05 -10.69 -0.39
N ASP A 14 0.27 -9.64 -0.56
CA ASP A 14 0.76 -8.39 -1.15
C ASP A 14 0.54 -7.16 -0.26
N GLY A 15 -0.15 -7.30 0.86
CA GLY A 15 -0.43 -6.20 1.79
C GLY A 15 -1.37 -5.14 1.25
N LEU A 16 -2.09 -5.43 0.17
CA LEU A 16 -2.89 -4.45 -0.56
C LEU A 16 -4.40 -4.72 -0.43
N LYS A 17 -5.15 -3.64 -0.31
CA LYS A 17 -6.60 -3.65 -0.54
C LYS A 17 -6.88 -3.73 -2.05
N PRO A 18 -8.05 -4.22 -2.47
CA PRO A 18 -8.38 -4.33 -3.89
C PRO A 18 -8.20 -3.03 -4.69
N VAL A 19 -8.60 -1.88 -4.14
CA VAL A 19 -8.42 -0.58 -4.80
C VAL A 19 -6.94 -0.24 -5.01
N GLN A 20 -6.10 -0.50 -4.04
CA GLN A 20 -4.66 -0.25 -4.12
C GLN A 20 -3.99 -1.15 -5.17
N ARG A 21 -4.35 -2.42 -5.20
CA ARG A 21 -3.85 -3.39 -6.19
C ARG A 21 -4.25 -2.99 -7.60
N ARG A 22 -5.48 -2.54 -7.81
CA ARG A 22 -6.00 -2.06 -9.10
C ARG A 22 -5.31 -0.78 -9.56
N ILE A 23 -5.00 0.13 -8.63
CA ILE A 23 -4.20 1.34 -8.92
C ILE A 23 -2.82 0.95 -9.42
N LEU A 24 -2.10 0.09 -8.69
CA LEU A 24 -0.75 -0.35 -9.07
C LEU A 24 -0.77 -1.12 -10.40
N HIS A 25 -1.77 -1.97 -10.61
CA HIS A 25 -1.95 -2.65 -11.89
C HIS A 25 -2.18 -1.66 -13.05
N SER A 26 -3.03 -0.65 -12.86
CA SER A 26 -3.26 0.41 -13.84
C SER A 26 -1.98 1.19 -14.14
N MET A 27 -1.26 1.59 -13.10
CA MET A 27 0.01 2.31 -13.27
C MET A 27 1.05 1.45 -14.00
N ARG A 28 1.10 0.15 -13.75
CA ARG A 28 1.99 -0.77 -14.48
C ARG A 28 1.65 -0.86 -15.96
N ARG A 29 0.38 -0.86 -16.31
CA ARG A 29 -0.07 -0.85 -17.71
C ARG A 29 0.21 0.47 -18.43
N MET A 30 0.22 1.58 -17.69
CA MET A 30 0.52 2.91 -18.22
C MET A 30 2.02 3.24 -18.21
N GLU A 31 2.86 2.36 -17.65
CA GLU A 31 4.28 2.62 -17.38
C GLU A 31 5.08 2.88 -18.67
N ASP A 32 5.65 4.06 -18.75
CA ASP A 32 6.54 4.49 -19.83
C ASP A 32 7.75 5.32 -19.31
N GLY A 33 8.01 5.28 -18.01
CA GLY A 33 9.06 6.05 -17.32
C GLY A 33 8.70 7.49 -16.99
N ARG A 34 7.59 8.01 -17.51
CA ARG A 34 7.15 9.38 -17.31
C ARG A 34 6.11 9.48 -16.19
N TYR A 35 6.00 10.67 -15.61
CA TYR A 35 4.89 11.00 -14.71
C TYR A 35 3.56 11.09 -15.49
N ASN A 36 2.51 10.59 -14.88
CA ASN A 36 1.14 10.73 -15.37
C ASN A 36 0.32 11.56 -14.38
N LYS A 37 -0.61 12.36 -14.88
CA LYS A 37 -1.60 13.03 -14.03
C LYS A 37 -2.36 12.00 -13.21
N VAL A 38 -2.54 12.28 -11.93
CA VAL A 38 -3.33 11.41 -11.04
C VAL A 38 -4.75 11.24 -11.59
N ALA A 39 -5.34 12.27 -12.18
CA ALA A 39 -6.64 12.18 -12.84
C ALA A 39 -6.67 11.11 -13.95
N ASN A 40 -5.61 10.97 -14.73
CA ASN A 40 -5.50 9.97 -15.79
C ASN A 40 -5.35 8.54 -15.21
N ILE A 41 -4.57 8.40 -14.14
CA ILE A 41 -4.42 7.12 -13.42
C ILE A 41 -5.76 6.69 -12.83
N VAL A 42 -6.48 7.60 -12.20
CA VAL A 42 -7.82 7.36 -11.65
C VAL A 42 -8.78 6.89 -12.75
N GLY A 43 -8.84 7.62 -13.87
CA GLY A 43 -9.68 7.24 -15.00
C GLY A 43 -9.33 5.86 -15.57
N HIS A 44 -8.05 5.55 -15.72
CA HIS A 44 -7.61 4.22 -16.16
C HIS A 44 -7.97 3.11 -15.16
N THR A 45 -7.92 3.40 -13.86
CA THR A 45 -8.25 2.44 -12.80
C THR A 45 -9.73 2.10 -12.76
N MET A 46 -10.61 3.02 -13.18
CA MET A 46 -12.06 2.81 -13.18
C MET A 46 -12.51 1.62 -14.04
N GLN A 47 -11.73 1.22 -15.05
CA GLN A 47 -12.01 0.00 -15.83
C GLN A 47 -11.89 -1.29 -15.00
N PHE A 48 -11.23 -1.26 -13.84
CA PHE A 48 -11.07 -2.40 -12.93
C PHE A 48 -11.85 -2.21 -11.62
N HIS A 49 -12.11 -0.96 -11.23
CA HIS A 49 -12.71 -0.62 -9.94
C HIS A 49 -14.06 0.08 -10.13
N PRO A 50 -15.21 -0.61 -9.90
CA PRO A 50 -16.54 -0.11 -10.22
C PRO A 50 -17.09 0.88 -9.18
N HIS A 51 -16.23 1.58 -8.47
CA HIS A 51 -16.58 2.59 -7.46
C HIS A 51 -16.15 3.97 -7.93
N GLY A 52 -16.63 5.03 -7.27
CA GLY A 52 -16.40 6.40 -7.69
C GLY A 52 -14.91 6.80 -7.77
N ASP A 53 -14.63 7.72 -8.67
CA ASP A 53 -13.30 8.29 -8.92
C ASP A 53 -12.64 8.90 -7.68
N ALA A 54 -13.43 9.55 -6.81
CA ALA A 54 -12.94 10.13 -5.57
C ALA A 54 -12.27 9.09 -4.66
N SER A 55 -12.88 7.91 -4.49
CA SER A 55 -12.32 6.85 -3.66
C SER A 55 -11.00 6.29 -4.21
N ILE A 56 -10.85 6.25 -5.53
CA ILE A 56 -9.61 5.84 -6.20
C ILE A 56 -8.54 6.92 -6.01
N GLY A 57 -8.91 8.19 -6.18
CA GLY A 57 -8.01 9.32 -5.96
C GLY A 57 -7.47 9.38 -4.54
N ASP A 58 -8.33 9.23 -3.55
CA ASP A 58 -7.94 9.19 -2.13
C ASP A 58 -7.00 8.02 -1.82
N ALA A 59 -7.29 6.83 -2.36
CA ALA A 59 -6.43 5.66 -2.18
C ALA A 59 -5.05 5.86 -2.83
N LEU A 60 -4.99 6.49 -4.01
CA LEU A 60 -3.72 6.80 -4.68
C LEU A 60 -2.91 7.82 -3.89
N VAL A 61 -3.54 8.86 -3.36
CA VAL A 61 -2.87 9.84 -2.49
C VAL A 61 -2.30 9.17 -1.25
N GLN A 62 -3.05 8.30 -0.59
CA GLN A 62 -2.57 7.56 0.57
C GLN A 62 -1.37 6.66 0.23
N LEU A 63 -1.38 5.97 -0.91
CA LEU A 63 -0.23 5.19 -1.38
C LEU A 63 0.99 6.07 -1.64
N GLY A 64 0.81 7.23 -2.26
CA GLY A 64 1.88 8.17 -2.52
C GLY A 64 2.50 8.75 -1.25
N GLN A 65 1.69 9.05 -0.26
CA GLN A 65 2.14 9.55 1.04
C GLN A 65 2.94 8.52 1.86
N LYS A 66 2.85 7.22 1.54
CA LYS A 66 3.71 6.18 2.11
C LYS A 66 5.16 6.25 1.61
N ASP A 67 5.42 6.99 0.55
CA ASP A 67 6.76 7.27 0.00
C ASP A 67 7.60 6.01 -0.29
N LEU A 68 6.98 4.99 -0.85
CA LEU A 68 7.64 3.72 -1.16
C LEU A 68 7.39 3.24 -2.60
N LEU A 69 6.13 3.06 -2.98
CA LEU A 69 5.75 2.45 -4.26
C LEU A 69 5.57 3.47 -5.38
N ILE A 70 5.35 4.73 -5.05
CA ILE A 70 4.97 5.78 -5.98
C ILE A 70 5.88 6.98 -5.81
N ASP A 71 6.50 7.40 -6.92
CA ASP A 71 7.14 8.70 -7.02
C ASP A 71 6.06 9.76 -7.25
N CYS A 72 6.04 10.76 -6.39
CA CYS A 72 5.05 11.83 -6.37
C CYS A 72 5.63 13.13 -6.91
N GLN A 73 4.86 13.87 -7.71
CA GLN A 73 5.19 15.21 -8.16
C GLN A 73 4.01 16.15 -7.95
N GLY A 74 4.29 17.35 -7.42
CA GLY A 74 3.29 18.32 -7.04
C GLY A 74 2.96 18.27 -5.54
N ASN A 75 1.84 18.89 -5.17
CA ASN A 75 1.40 18.96 -3.78
C ASN A 75 0.53 17.74 -3.41
N TRP A 76 1.13 16.76 -2.76
CA TRP A 76 0.47 15.55 -2.26
C TRP A 76 -0.02 15.67 -0.81
N GLY A 77 -0.04 16.88 -0.28
CA GLY A 77 -0.35 17.11 1.13
C GLY A 77 0.84 16.85 2.04
N ASN A 78 0.59 16.92 3.33
CA ASN A 78 1.64 16.67 4.34
C ASN A 78 1.04 15.91 5.53
N ILE A 79 1.55 14.70 5.77
CA ILE A 79 1.06 13.84 6.86
C ILE A 79 1.41 14.37 8.25
N LEU A 80 2.41 15.26 8.38
CA LEU A 80 2.80 15.86 9.65
C LEU A 80 1.88 17.03 10.04
N THR A 81 1.48 17.85 9.06
CA THR A 81 0.62 19.01 9.29
C THR A 81 -0.86 18.73 9.10
N GLY A 82 -1.19 17.62 8.43
CA GLY A 82 -2.55 17.27 8.05
C GLY A 82 -3.05 18.02 6.79
N ASP A 83 -2.17 18.72 6.09
CA ASP A 83 -2.53 19.40 4.85
C ASP A 83 -3.01 18.41 3.79
N SER A 84 -4.09 18.77 3.10
CA SER A 84 -4.66 17.97 2.03
C SER A 84 -3.86 18.06 0.74
N ALA A 85 -3.90 16.99 -0.05
CA ALA A 85 -3.33 17.00 -1.39
C ALA A 85 -4.12 17.95 -2.32
N ALA A 86 -3.44 18.44 -3.33
CA ALA A 86 -4.10 19.15 -4.43
C ALA A 86 -5.02 18.22 -5.23
N ALA A 87 -5.91 18.80 -6.02
CA ALA A 87 -6.82 18.03 -6.85
C ALA A 87 -6.08 17.11 -7.85
N PRO A 88 -6.64 15.95 -8.21
CA PRO A 88 -6.00 14.96 -9.10
C PRO A 88 -5.49 15.50 -10.44
N ARG A 89 -6.09 16.59 -10.95
CA ARG A 89 -5.66 17.23 -12.19
C ARG A 89 -4.34 18.00 -12.10
N TYR A 90 -3.86 18.28 -10.87
CA TYR A 90 -2.65 19.10 -10.64
C TYR A 90 -1.44 18.27 -10.24
N ILE A 91 -1.64 17.11 -9.66
CA ILE A 91 -0.57 16.25 -9.16
C ILE A 91 -0.28 15.10 -10.12
N GLU A 92 0.92 14.61 -10.06
CA GLU A 92 1.43 13.57 -10.96
C GLU A 92 2.10 12.44 -10.19
N ALA A 93 2.06 11.26 -10.77
CA ALA A 93 2.64 10.05 -10.19
C ALA A 93 3.26 9.14 -11.24
N ARG A 94 4.22 8.36 -10.82
CA ARG A 94 4.72 7.17 -11.53
C ARG A 94 5.10 6.09 -10.53
N LEU A 95 5.24 4.87 -10.99
CA LEU A 95 5.78 3.79 -10.16
C LEU A 95 7.24 4.08 -9.81
N SER A 96 7.60 3.87 -8.55
CA SER A 96 9.00 3.96 -8.13
C SER A 96 9.82 2.82 -8.74
N LYS A 97 11.13 2.99 -8.81
CA LYS A 97 12.04 1.90 -9.23
C LYS A 97 11.88 0.68 -8.34
N PHE A 98 11.74 0.88 -7.04
CA PHE A 98 11.47 -0.18 -6.09
C PHE A 98 10.19 -0.96 -6.42
N ALA A 99 9.09 -0.26 -6.71
CA ALA A 99 7.84 -0.91 -7.10
C ALA A 99 7.99 -1.74 -8.38
N LEU A 100 8.67 -1.21 -9.39
CA LEU A 100 8.90 -1.92 -10.65
C LEU A 100 9.73 -3.20 -10.44
N ASP A 101 10.72 -3.16 -9.56
CA ASP A 101 11.61 -4.30 -9.30
C ASP A 101 10.97 -5.37 -8.40
N VAL A 102 10.06 -4.98 -7.50
CA VAL A 102 9.63 -5.82 -6.37
C VAL A 102 8.19 -6.28 -6.48
N VAL A 103 7.30 -5.46 -7.06
CA VAL A 103 5.85 -5.70 -6.99
C VAL A 103 5.33 -6.59 -8.11
N PHE A 104 5.93 -6.54 -9.29
CA PHE A 104 5.36 -7.16 -10.49
C PHE A 104 6.20 -8.33 -11.00
N ASN A 105 5.52 -9.44 -11.30
CA ASN A 105 6.06 -10.56 -12.03
C ASN A 105 4.92 -11.26 -12.81
N PRO A 106 4.74 -10.96 -14.10
CA PRO A 106 3.65 -11.53 -14.89
C PRO A 106 3.64 -13.06 -14.95
N LYS A 107 4.82 -13.69 -14.83
CA LYS A 107 4.96 -15.16 -14.89
C LYS A 107 4.39 -15.88 -13.67
N THR A 108 4.34 -15.22 -12.53
CA THR A 108 3.86 -15.80 -11.27
C THR A 108 2.56 -15.16 -10.78
N THR A 109 1.98 -14.25 -11.56
CA THR A 109 0.71 -13.60 -11.23
C THR A 109 -0.46 -14.48 -11.65
N GLU A 110 -1.38 -14.70 -10.71
CA GLU A 110 -2.71 -15.26 -11.00
C GLU A 110 -3.65 -14.15 -11.47
N TRP A 111 -4.34 -14.39 -12.59
CA TRP A 111 -5.20 -13.41 -13.23
C TRP A 111 -6.67 -13.81 -13.14
N LYS A 112 -7.53 -12.83 -12.93
CA LYS A 112 -8.98 -12.96 -13.03
C LYS A 112 -9.55 -11.92 -13.99
N LEU A 113 -10.79 -12.12 -14.44
CA LEU A 113 -11.49 -11.12 -15.24
C LEU A 113 -11.89 -9.92 -14.35
N SER A 114 -11.85 -8.71 -14.95
CA SER A 114 -12.41 -7.51 -14.35
C SER A 114 -13.93 -7.65 -14.19
N TYR A 115 -14.53 -6.75 -13.40
CA TYR A 115 -15.98 -6.80 -13.09
C TYR A 115 -16.88 -6.79 -14.34
N ASP A 116 -16.42 -6.18 -15.43
CA ASP A 116 -17.13 -6.10 -16.71
C ASP A 116 -16.73 -7.21 -17.71
N GLY A 117 -15.80 -8.08 -17.32
CA GLY A 117 -15.29 -9.19 -18.14
C GLY A 117 -14.40 -8.78 -19.32
N ARG A 118 -14.10 -7.49 -19.49
CA ARG A 118 -13.34 -6.99 -20.66
C ARG A 118 -11.84 -7.06 -20.52
N ASN A 119 -11.37 -6.98 -19.29
CA ASN A 119 -9.94 -6.94 -18.96
C ASN A 119 -9.57 -8.03 -17.97
N LYS A 120 -8.26 -8.24 -17.80
CA LYS A 120 -7.73 -9.07 -16.72
C LYS A 120 -7.11 -8.20 -15.66
N GLU A 121 -7.33 -8.57 -14.40
CA GLU A 121 -6.68 -7.95 -13.24
C GLU A 121 -6.02 -9.03 -12.37
N PRO A 122 -4.97 -8.69 -11.60
CA PRO A 122 -4.32 -9.66 -10.73
C PRO A 122 -5.23 -10.01 -9.54
N VAL A 123 -5.26 -11.28 -9.16
CA VAL A 123 -5.89 -11.72 -7.91
C VAL A 123 -5.11 -11.17 -6.73
N THR A 124 -3.79 -11.38 -6.74
CA THR A 124 -2.79 -10.76 -5.85
C THR A 124 -1.56 -10.39 -6.66
N LEU A 125 -0.75 -9.48 -6.17
CA LEU A 125 0.54 -9.16 -6.78
C LEU A 125 1.65 -9.99 -6.11
N PRO A 126 2.60 -10.56 -6.91
CA PRO A 126 3.66 -11.41 -6.40
C PRO A 126 4.83 -10.58 -5.81
N VAL A 127 4.53 -9.84 -4.76
CA VAL A 127 5.47 -8.92 -4.12
C VAL A 127 6.60 -9.69 -3.46
N LYS A 128 7.84 -9.28 -3.71
CA LYS A 128 9.07 -9.90 -3.17
C LYS A 128 9.54 -9.27 -1.85
N PHE A 129 8.74 -8.43 -1.24
CA PHE A 129 9.07 -7.69 -0.02
C PHE A 129 7.85 -7.64 0.90
N PRO A 130 7.99 -7.63 2.23
CA PRO A 130 6.86 -7.64 3.16
C PRO A 130 6.15 -6.28 3.22
N LEU A 131 5.44 -5.91 2.15
CA LEU A 131 4.75 -4.62 2.02
C LEU A 131 3.73 -4.37 3.13
N LEU A 132 3.05 -5.42 3.59
CA LEU A 132 2.07 -5.31 4.67
C LEU A 132 2.68 -4.69 5.92
N LEU A 133 3.89 -5.13 6.28
CA LEU A 133 4.61 -4.60 7.43
C LEU A 133 5.28 -3.26 7.14
N ALA A 134 5.78 -3.05 5.92
CA ALA A 134 6.45 -1.80 5.55
C ALA A 134 5.50 -0.61 5.57
N GLN A 135 4.31 -0.76 4.99
CA GLN A 135 3.35 0.32 4.85
C GLN A 135 2.38 0.41 6.02
N GLY A 136 2.17 -0.69 6.71
CA GLY A 136 1.05 -0.83 7.62
C GLY A 136 -0.28 -0.72 6.90
N VAL A 137 -1.36 -1.00 7.56
CA VAL A 137 -2.70 -0.87 7.00
C VAL A 137 -3.74 -0.77 8.10
N GLU A 138 -4.74 0.04 7.86
CA GLU A 138 -5.94 0.10 8.67
C GLU A 138 -7.15 -0.17 7.79
N GLY A 139 -8.00 -1.09 8.20
CA GLY A 139 -9.22 -1.44 7.48
C GLY A 139 -10.35 -1.69 8.45
N ILE A 140 -11.48 -1.01 8.23
CA ILE A 140 -12.67 -1.15 9.03
C ILE A 140 -13.79 -1.70 8.13
N ALA A 141 -14.36 -2.82 8.52
CA ALA A 141 -15.54 -3.41 7.90
C ALA A 141 -16.61 -3.66 8.97
N VAL A 142 -17.82 -4.01 8.55
CA VAL A 142 -18.88 -4.35 9.49
C VAL A 142 -18.53 -5.64 10.24
N GLY A 143 -18.32 -5.52 11.55
CA GLY A 143 -17.99 -6.65 12.42
C GLY A 143 -16.54 -7.13 12.37
N LEU A 144 -15.67 -6.44 11.60
CA LEU A 144 -14.25 -6.77 11.52
C LEU A 144 -13.41 -5.51 11.33
N SER A 145 -12.32 -5.41 12.06
CA SER A 145 -11.28 -4.39 11.82
C SER A 145 -9.92 -5.04 11.77
N SER A 146 -9.04 -4.52 10.92
CA SER A 146 -7.63 -4.87 10.90
C SER A 146 -6.79 -3.62 11.06
N LYS A 147 -5.77 -3.69 11.90
CA LYS A 147 -4.80 -2.62 12.09
C LYS A 147 -3.42 -3.23 12.20
N ILE A 148 -2.59 -2.96 11.20
CA ILE A 148 -1.19 -3.38 11.16
C ILE A 148 -0.35 -2.11 11.11
N LEU A 149 0.53 -1.96 12.08
CA LEU A 149 1.40 -0.80 12.19
C LEU A 149 2.55 -0.89 11.20
N PRO A 150 3.03 0.24 10.66
CA PRO A 150 4.18 0.26 9.77
C PRO A 150 5.49 -0.08 10.51
N HIS A 151 6.51 -0.47 9.75
CA HIS A 151 7.84 -0.81 10.24
C HIS A 151 8.91 -0.12 9.41
N ASN A 152 10.09 0.05 9.98
CA ASN A 152 11.23 0.63 9.29
C ASN A 152 11.70 -0.26 8.12
N PHE A 153 11.94 0.35 6.97
CA PHE A 153 12.34 -0.36 5.75
C PHE A 153 13.66 -1.13 5.92
N ASN A 154 14.68 -0.50 6.51
CA ASN A 154 15.98 -1.14 6.69
C ASN A 154 15.90 -2.30 7.68
N GLU A 155 15.17 -2.14 8.78
CA GLU A 155 14.92 -3.22 9.75
C GLU A 155 14.17 -4.39 9.13
N LEU A 156 13.22 -4.12 8.21
CA LEU A 156 12.52 -5.17 7.48
C LEU A 156 13.44 -5.92 6.51
N CYS A 157 14.37 -5.24 5.86
CA CYS A 157 15.39 -5.88 5.03
C CYS A 157 16.26 -6.82 5.88
N ASP A 158 16.77 -6.35 7.00
CA ASP A 158 17.61 -7.13 7.91
C ASP A 158 16.85 -8.34 8.48
N ALA A 159 15.62 -8.14 8.92
CA ALA A 159 14.75 -9.20 9.41
C ALA A 159 14.44 -10.24 8.32
N SER A 160 14.24 -9.80 7.08
CA SER A 160 14.01 -10.70 5.94
C SER A 160 15.22 -11.58 5.66
N VAL A 161 16.42 -11.02 5.73
CA VAL A 161 17.67 -11.79 5.59
C VAL A 161 17.81 -12.83 6.72
N LYS A 162 17.61 -12.41 7.97
CA LYS A 162 17.63 -13.30 9.13
C LYS A 162 16.60 -14.43 9.02
N TYR A 163 15.38 -14.09 8.60
CA TYR A 163 14.33 -15.08 8.39
C TYR A 163 14.74 -16.17 7.37
N LEU A 164 15.32 -15.72 6.24
CA LEU A 164 15.81 -16.67 5.22
C LEU A 164 16.95 -17.55 5.71
N HIS A 165 17.78 -17.05 6.61
CA HIS A 165 18.86 -17.81 7.25
C HIS A 165 18.39 -18.63 8.47
N LYS A 166 17.09 -18.56 8.82
CA LYS A 166 16.51 -19.22 10.02
C LYS A 166 17.12 -18.71 11.33
N GLU A 167 17.53 -17.47 11.36
CA GLU A 167 18.03 -16.76 12.54
C GLU A 167 16.88 -16.06 13.27
N GLU A 168 17.03 -15.89 14.57
CA GLU A 168 16.06 -15.13 15.38
C GLU A 168 16.17 -13.64 15.09
N PHE A 169 15.03 -12.96 15.08
CA PHE A 169 14.96 -11.50 14.96
C PHE A 169 13.74 -10.97 15.73
N LYS A 170 13.77 -9.68 16.01
CA LYS A 170 12.62 -8.91 16.53
C LYS A 170 12.39 -7.72 15.65
N LEU A 171 11.11 -7.38 15.45
CA LEU A 171 10.66 -6.18 14.75
C LEU A 171 9.75 -5.39 15.69
N TYR A 172 9.95 -4.08 15.70
CA TYR A 172 9.07 -3.15 16.39
C TYR A 172 8.46 -2.19 15.38
N PRO A 173 7.20 -1.77 15.58
CA PRO A 173 6.60 -0.74 14.75
C PRO A 173 7.43 0.54 14.73
N ASP A 174 7.43 1.21 13.58
CA ASP A 174 8.07 2.50 13.38
C ASP A 174 7.17 3.38 12.51
N PHE A 175 7.18 4.69 12.72
CA PHE A 175 6.26 5.61 12.06
C PHE A 175 7.02 6.67 11.28
N GLN A 176 6.54 6.96 10.06
CA GLN A 176 7.08 8.05 9.23
C GLN A 176 7.07 9.42 9.92
N THR A 177 6.11 9.62 10.82
CA THR A 177 5.96 10.85 11.59
C THR A 177 6.96 10.96 12.75
N GLY A 178 7.73 9.91 13.01
CA GLY A 178 8.64 9.83 14.17
C GLY A 178 7.89 9.57 15.47
N GLY A 179 8.59 9.70 16.58
CA GLY A 179 8.07 9.50 17.93
C GLY A 179 8.82 8.44 18.71
N ASN A 180 8.55 8.37 20.01
CA ASN A 180 9.07 7.33 20.89
C ASN A 180 8.00 6.31 21.21
N ILE A 181 8.39 5.05 21.27
CA ILE A 181 7.49 3.92 21.52
C ILE A 181 8.02 3.17 22.74
N ASP A 182 7.15 2.92 23.72
CA ASP A 182 7.43 1.95 24.77
C ASP A 182 7.04 0.55 24.30
N VAL A 183 8.03 -0.29 24.13
CA VAL A 183 7.89 -1.68 23.69
C VAL A 183 8.13 -2.70 24.81
N SER A 184 8.24 -2.24 26.07
CA SER A 184 8.59 -3.11 27.19
C SER A 184 7.61 -4.27 27.41
N LYS A 185 6.35 -4.09 27.00
CA LYS A 185 5.30 -5.10 27.07
C LYS A 185 4.82 -5.57 25.71
N TYR A 186 5.56 -5.24 24.65
CA TYR A 186 5.18 -5.58 23.29
C TYR A 186 5.30 -7.10 23.05
N ASN A 187 4.25 -7.70 22.56
CA ASN A 187 4.15 -9.12 22.26
C ASN A 187 3.77 -9.32 20.79
N ASP A 188 4.71 -9.12 19.89
CA ASP A 188 4.65 -9.39 18.45
C ASP A 188 3.31 -8.98 17.75
N GLY A 189 2.77 -7.84 18.16
CA GLY A 189 1.55 -7.27 17.59
C GLY A 189 0.24 -7.67 18.27
N GLU A 190 0.26 -8.59 19.23
CA GLU A 190 -0.95 -8.95 19.97
C GLU A 190 -1.40 -7.81 20.93
N ARG A 191 -0.44 -7.21 21.64
CA ARG A 191 -0.67 -6.10 22.57
C ARG A 191 0.63 -5.51 23.08
N GLY A 192 0.53 -4.47 23.89
CA GLY A 192 1.65 -3.96 24.68
C GLY A 192 2.46 -2.87 23.99
N LEU A 193 1.87 -2.16 23.03
CA LEU A 193 2.44 -0.95 22.46
C LEU A 193 1.87 0.28 23.13
N SER A 194 2.72 1.18 23.58
CA SER A 194 2.34 2.51 24.05
C SER A 194 3.12 3.59 23.30
N LEU A 195 2.42 4.57 22.78
CA LEU A 195 3.04 5.77 22.20
C LEU A 195 3.36 6.74 23.31
N ILE A 196 4.62 7.17 23.36
CA ILE A 196 5.08 8.20 24.28
C ILE A 196 5.10 9.52 23.50
N HIS A 197 4.20 10.42 23.86
CA HIS A 197 4.27 11.80 23.38
C HIS A 197 5.28 12.56 24.25
N ILE A 198 6.28 13.13 23.61
CA ILE A 198 7.23 14.07 24.22
C ILE A 198 6.77 15.48 23.87
#